data_7c0152580c4ab92d783cda91231fd250
#
_entry.id   7c0152580c4ab92d783cda91231fd250
#
_cell.length_a   1.000
_cell.length_b   1.000
_cell.length_c   1.000
_cell.angle_alpha   90.00
_cell.angle_beta   90.00
_cell.angle_gamma   90.00
#
_symmetry.space_group_name_H-M   'P 1'
#
loop_
_entity.id
_entity.type
_entity.pdbx_description
1 polymer ?
#
loop_
_entity_poly.entity_id
_entity_poly.type
_entity_poly.pdbx_seq_one_letter_code
_entity_poly.pdbx_strand_id
1 'polypeptide(L)'
;TGNATILRGGKEALHSNTVIAETMVAAGRTALGELFPAHAIQVVPTTDREAIPALLSLTQYVDLCMPRGGEGLIRAVAECSKVPVIKHYKGVCHVYVDRAADFAMAESIVMNAKCQRPAVCNAAETLLVDRAIADRFLPQVVRSLATKNVEMRADPAALVILRANFPSASFAIKEATERDWFTEYNDYILNVRVVDGLGAAIAHINHYSSHHTDAILTLNHVHAQRFLREVD
;
A
#
# COMPACT_ATOMS: atom_id res chain seq x y z
N THR A 1 -8.85 2.83 -21.89
CA THR A 1 -10.14 3.04 -21.22
C THR A 1 -11.16 3.75 -22.09
N GLY A 2 -10.70 4.55 -23.08
CA GLY A 2 -11.60 5.38 -23.90
C GLY A 2 -11.99 6.72 -23.28
N ASN A 3 -11.45 7.08 -22.10
CA ASN A 3 -11.73 8.33 -21.42
C ASN A 3 -10.72 9.41 -21.81
N ALA A 4 -11.17 10.67 -21.89
CA ALA A 4 -10.28 11.82 -21.91
C ALA A 4 -9.67 12.03 -20.51
N THR A 5 -8.48 12.61 -20.47
CA THR A 5 -7.74 12.80 -19.22
C THR A 5 -7.25 14.25 -19.09
N ILE A 6 -7.57 14.88 -17.97
CA ILE A 6 -7.03 16.17 -17.57
C ILE A 6 -6.02 15.93 -16.46
N LEU A 7 -4.76 16.26 -16.71
CA LEU A 7 -3.62 16.01 -15.82
C LEU A 7 -3.19 17.31 -15.13
N ARG A 8 -2.90 17.23 -13.84
CA ARG A 8 -2.28 18.31 -13.08
C ARG A 8 -1.13 17.74 -12.27
N GLY A 9 0.09 18.13 -12.58
CA GLY A 9 1.30 17.72 -11.87
C GLY A 9 1.72 18.68 -10.77
N GLY A 10 2.80 18.34 -10.07
CA GLY A 10 3.49 19.22 -9.14
C GLY A 10 4.13 20.39 -9.88
N LYS A 11 4.36 21.51 -9.16
CA LYS A 11 4.94 22.74 -9.75
C LYS A 11 6.32 22.51 -10.32
N GLU A 12 7.10 21.63 -9.72
CA GLU A 12 8.48 21.26 -10.10
C GLU A 12 8.55 20.54 -11.44
N ALA A 13 7.47 19.89 -11.85
CA ALA A 13 7.42 19.05 -13.04
C ALA A 13 6.56 19.65 -14.18
N LEU A 14 6.07 20.90 -14.07
CA LEU A 14 5.13 21.47 -15.03
C LEU A 14 5.66 21.40 -16.47
N HIS A 15 6.90 21.83 -16.71
CA HIS A 15 7.48 21.84 -18.05
C HIS A 15 7.63 20.41 -18.62
N SER A 16 8.12 19.47 -17.82
CA SER A 16 8.25 18.07 -18.23
C SER A 16 6.90 17.44 -18.55
N ASN A 17 5.89 17.69 -17.71
CA ASN A 17 4.53 17.17 -17.91
C ASN A 17 3.91 17.73 -19.19
N THR A 18 4.09 19.01 -19.46
CA THR A 18 3.60 19.67 -20.67
C THR A 18 4.24 19.07 -21.93
N VAL A 19 5.58 18.97 -21.98
CA VAL A 19 6.30 18.40 -23.12
C VAL A 19 5.92 16.94 -23.36
N ILE A 20 5.78 16.15 -22.31
CA ILE A 20 5.36 14.74 -22.44
C ILE A 20 3.94 14.66 -23.03
N ALA A 21 2.99 15.43 -22.52
CA ALA A 21 1.62 15.43 -23.02
C ALA A 21 1.52 15.89 -24.46
N GLU A 22 2.23 16.97 -24.85
CA GLU A 22 2.30 17.46 -26.22
C GLU A 22 2.89 16.40 -27.17
N THR A 23 3.97 15.73 -26.72
CA THR A 23 4.58 14.63 -27.49
C THR A 23 3.61 13.46 -27.68
N MET A 24 2.88 13.06 -26.63
CA MET A 24 1.87 12.01 -26.73
C MET A 24 0.72 12.38 -27.68
N VAL A 25 0.24 13.62 -27.61
CA VAL A 25 -0.82 14.11 -28.52
C VAL A 25 -0.32 14.16 -29.97
N ALA A 26 0.89 14.66 -30.22
CA ALA A 26 1.49 14.68 -31.54
C ALA A 26 1.67 13.28 -32.12
N ALA A 27 2.19 12.33 -31.34
CA ALA A 27 2.32 10.94 -31.76
C ALA A 27 0.95 10.30 -32.05
N GLY A 28 -0.05 10.54 -31.20
CA GLY A 28 -1.41 10.04 -31.41
C GLY A 28 -2.03 10.57 -32.70
N ARG A 29 -1.87 11.86 -33.00
CA ARG A 29 -2.31 12.48 -34.27
C ARG A 29 -1.58 11.92 -35.48
N THR A 30 -0.29 11.69 -35.37
CA THR A 30 0.51 11.10 -36.46
C THR A 30 0.04 9.67 -36.75
N ALA A 31 -0.26 8.89 -35.72
CA ALA A 31 -0.66 7.48 -35.86
C ALA A 31 -2.12 7.29 -36.32
N LEU A 32 -3.05 8.14 -35.87
CA LEU A 32 -4.49 7.94 -36.02
C LEU A 32 -5.18 9.07 -36.82
N GLY A 33 -4.49 10.15 -37.16
CA GLY A 33 -5.06 11.29 -37.87
C GLY A 33 -6.28 11.88 -37.16
N GLU A 34 -7.35 12.09 -37.88
CA GLU A 34 -8.62 12.65 -37.38
C GLU A 34 -9.34 11.73 -36.37
N LEU A 35 -8.96 10.45 -36.30
CA LEU A 35 -9.51 9.51 -35.30
C LEU A 35 -8.96 9.75 -33.90
N PHE A 36 -7.87 10.51 -33.75
CA PHE A 36 -7.35 10.87 -32.44
C PHE A 36 -8.07 12.11 -31.91
N PRO A 37 -8.82 12.02 -30.78
CA PRO A 37 -9.57 13.15 -30.24
C PRO A 37 -8.62 14.28 -29.82
N ALA A 38 -8.90 15.50 -30.25
CA ALA A 38 -8.02 16.66 -30.04
C ALA A 38 -7.71 16.95 -28.57
N HIS A 39 -8.63 16.59 -27.68
CA HIS A 39 -8.55 16.84 -26.24
C HIS A 39 -8.50 15.57 -25.39
N ALA A 40 -8.03 14.45 -25.97
CA ALA A 40 -7.91 13.17 -25.25
C ALA A 40 -6.97 13.27 -24.03
N ILE A 41 -5.89 14.07 -24.16
CA ILE A 41 -4.90 14.28 -23.10
C ILE A 41 -4.69 15.78 -22.97
N GLN A 42 -4.92 16.31 -21.77
CA GLN A 42 -4.78 17.72 -21.45
C GLN A 42 -3.95 17.88 -20.16
N VAL A 43 -3.18 18.95 -20.07
CA VAL A 43 -2.44 19.36 -18.86
C VAL A 43 -2.94 20.72 -18.43
N VAL A 44 -3.25 20.86 -17.13
CA VAL A 44 -3.58 22.16 -16.53
C VAL A 44 -2.31 23.03 -16.56
N PRO A 45 -2.30 24.17 -17.29
CA PRO A 45 -1.07 24.91 -17.59
C PRO A 45 -0.66 25.89 -16.48
N THR A 46 -1.06 25.62 -15.23
CA THR A 46 -0.73 26.49 -14.10
C THR A 46 -0.31 25.68 -12.86
N THR A 47 0.58 26.28 -12.09
CA THR A 47 1.00 25.78 -10.78
C THR A 47 0.12 26.26 -9.64
N ASP A 48 -0.83 27.16 -9.91
CA ASP A 48 -1.74 27.69 -8.92
C ASP A 48 -2.59 26.57 -8.29
N ARG A 49 -2.67 26.58 -6.97
CA ARG A 49 -3.46 25.58 -6.22
C ARG A 49 -4.97 25.81 -6.35
N GLU A 50 -5.39 27.05 -6.58
CA GLU A 50 -6.79 27.40 -6.79
C GLU A 50 -7.39 26.76 -8.06
N ALA A 51 -6.55 26.35 -9.00
CA ALA A 51 -7.00 25.60 -10.16
C ALA A 51 -7.62 24.23 -9.79
N ILE A 52 -7.27 23.65 -8.65
CA ILE A 52 -7.79 22.34 -8.21
C ILE A 52 -9.30 22.46 -7.85
N PRO A 53 -9.70 23.28 -6.88
CA PRO A 53 -11.14 23.42 -6.56
C PRO A 53 -11.95 23.96 -7.75
N ALA A 54 -11.38 24.87 -8.56
CA ALA A 54 -12.02 25.34 -9.77
C ALA A 54 -12.34 24.20 -10.75
N LEU A 55 -11.33 23.36 -11.08
CA LEU A 55 -11.49 22.20 -11.96
C LEU A 55 -12.51 21.20 -11.39
N LEU A 56 -12.39 20.87 -10.09
CA LEU A 56 -13.25 19.88 -9.44
C LEU A 56 -14.67 20.38 -9.12
N SER A 57 -14.97 21.63 -9.43
CA SER A 57 -16.33 22.16 -9.41
C SER A 57 -17.09 21.99 -10.75
N LEU A 58 -16.37 21.61 -11.83
CA LEU A 58 -16.92 21.48 -13.18
C LEU A 58 -17.62 20.13 -13.40
N THR A 59 -18.67 19.86 -12.62
CA THR A 59 -19.40 18.57 -12.62
C THR A 59 -20.04 18.20 -13.97
N GLN A 60 -20.21 19.15 -14.86
CA GLN A 60 -20.73 18.91 -16.23
C GLN A 60 -19.63 18.46 -17.22
N TYR A 61 -18.34 18.54 -16.84
CA TYR A 61 -17.20 18.21 -17.72
C TYR A 61 -16.25 17.18 -17.12
N VAL A 62 -16.25 17.02 -15.80
CA VAL A 62 -15.36 16.11 -15.07
C VAL A 62 -16.21 15.09 -14.33
N ASP A 63 -16.05 13.83 -14.71
CA ASP A 63 -16.82 12.71 -14.13
C ASP A 63 -16.16 12.14 -12.87
N LEU A 64 -14.80 12.16 -12.80
CA LEU A 64 -14.04 11.46 -11.76
C LEU A 64 -12.69 12.12 -11.53
N CYS A 65 -12.30 12.21 -10.25
CA CYS A 65 -10.97 12.62 -9.83
C CYS A 65 -10.23 11.45 -9.18
N MET A 66 -8.98 11.23 -9.60
CA MET A 66 -8.05 10.28 -8.96
C MET A 66 -6.81 11.05 -8.48
N PRO A 67 -6.81 11.57 -7.25
CA PRO A 67 -5.68 12.32 -6.73
C PRO A 67 -4.45 11.42 -6.52
N ARG A 68 -3.27 11.95 -6.83
CA ARG A 68 -1.98 11.31 -6.60
C ARG A 68 -1.07 12.27 -5.84
N GLY A 69 -0.52 11.82 -4.73
CA GLY A 69 0.36 12.60 -3.87
C GLY A 69 0.29 12.20 -2.41
N GLY A 70 0.84 13.01 -1.53
CA GLY A 70 0.76 12.76 -0.09
C GLY A 70 -0.64 12.93 0.48
N GLU A 71 -0.87 12.34 1.66
CA GLU A 71 -2.17 12.31 2.36
C GLU A 71 -2.84 13.70 2.46
N GLY A 72 -2.05 14.74 2.78
CA GLY A 72 -2.59 16.11 2.90
C GLY A 72 -3.20 16.65 1.61
N LEU A 73 -2.57 16.36 0.45
CA LEU A 73 -3.13 16.73 -0.86
C LEU A 73 -4.43 15.96 -1.14
N ILE A 74 -4.42 14.66 -0.87
CA ILE A 74 -5.58 13.79 -1.15
C ILE A 74 -6.77 14.21 -0.29
N ARG A 75 -6.56 14.55 0.99
CA ARG A 75 -7.59 15.08 1.87
C ARG A 75 -8.16 16.40 1.36
N ALA A 76 -7.29 17.35 1.03
CA ALA A 76 -7.72 18.66 0.50
C ALA A 76 -8.54 18.51 -0.79
N VAL A 77 -8.12 17.61 -1.70
CA VAL A 77 -8.90 17.29 -2.91
C VAL A 77 -10.25 16.69 -2.57
N ALA A 78 -10.31 15.74 -1.66
CA ALA A 78 -11.55 15.07 -1.26
C ALA A 78 -12.55 16.05 -0.59
N GLU A 79 -12.04 17.03 0.17
CA GLU A 79 -12.85 18.04 0.86
C GLU A 79 -13.41 19.10 -0.10
N CYS A 80 -12.64 19.52 -1.11
CA CYS A 80 -13.09 20.58 -2.03
C CYS A 80 -13.82 20.05 -3.27
N SER A 81 -13.74 18.75 -3.57
CA SER A 81 -14.29 18.18 -4.81
C SER A 81 -15.82 18.11 -4.79
N LYS A 82 -16.43 18.54 -5.90
CA LYS A 82 -17.85 18.31 -6.21
C LYS A 82 -18.08 17.12 -7.15
N VAL A 83 -16.98 16.52 -7.66
CA VAL A 83 -17.03 15.29 -8.46
C VAL A 83 -16.61 14.09 -7.61
N PRO A 84 -17.01 12.85 -7.98
CA PRO A 84 -16.55 11.64 -7.32
C PRO A 84 -15.03 11.56 -7.26
N VAL A 85 -14.48 11.12 -6.11
CA VAL A 85 -13.02 10.98 -5.90
C VAL A 85 -12.69 9.54 -5.55
N ILE A 86 -11.86 8.89 -6.37
CA ILE A 86 -11.22 7.63 -6.00
C ILE A 86 -9.94 7.97 -5.24
N LYS A 87 -9.97 7.79 -3.94
CA LYS A 87 -8.90 8.19 -3.03
C LYS A 87 -8.40 7.00 -2.23
N HIS A 88 -7.10 7.04 -1.93
CA HIS A 88 -6.54 6.29 -0.82
C HIS A 88 -5.51 7.18 -0.12
N TYR A 89 -5.39 7.06 1.20
CA TYR A 89 -4.56 7.99 1.97
C TYR A 89 -3.19 7.40 2.26
N LYS A 90 -3.12 6.13 2.63
CA LYS A 90 -1.89 5.39 2.97
C LYS A 90 -2.11 3.88 2.81
N GLY A 91 -1.02 3.13 2.69
CA GLY A 91 -1.01 1.68 2.56
C GLY A 91 -0.51 1.00 3.84
N VAL A 92 -1.36 0.81 4.87
CA VAL A 92 -1.03 -0.03 6.01
C VAL A 92 -1.48 -1.46 5.72
N CYS A 93 -0.62 -2.20 5.04
CA CYS A 93 -0.96 -3.51 4.49
C CYS A 93 -0.50 -4.65 5.38
N HIS A 94 -1.31 -5.72 5.46
CA HIS A 94 -1.06 -6.86 6.34
C HIS A 94 -0.87 -8.16 5.56
N VAL A 95 0.01 -9.00 6.08
CA VAL A 95 0.12 -10.40 5.66
C VAL A 95 -0.12 -11.27 6.90
N TYR A 96 -1.18 -12.07 6.87
CA TYR A 96 -1.46 -13.05 7.92
C TYR A 96 -1.02 -14.44 7.47
N VAL A 97 -0.15 -15.07 8.27
CA VAL A 97 0.30 -16.45 8.09
C VAL A 97 -0.49 -17.34 9.01
N ASP A 98 -1.43 -18.08 8.43
CA ASP A 98 -2.32 -19.01 9.13
C ASP A 98 -1.56 -20.28 9.54
N ARG A 99 -2.08 -20.98 10.55
CA ARG A 99 -1.53 -22.27 11.03
C ARG A 99 -1.40 -23.34 9.95
N ALA A 100 -2.22 -23.27 8.90
CA ALA A 100 -2.20 -24.17 7.76
C ALA A 100 -1.38 -23.62 6.56
N ALA A 101 -0.50 -22.66 6.77
CA ALA A 101 0.34 -22.13 5.71
C ALA A 101 1.48 -23.09 5.34
N ASP A 102 1.84 -23.11 4.06
CA ASP A 102 3.14 -23.63 3.61
C ASP A 102 4.23 -22.61 3.97
N PHE A 103 5.21 -23.02 4.75
CA PHE A 103 6.24 -22.11 5.29
C PHE A 103 7.18 -21.57 4.21
N ALA A 104 7.54 -22.38 3.21
CA ALA A 104 8.45 -21.94 2.16
C ALA A 104 7.77 -20.90 1.26
N MET A 105 6.51 -21.14 0.90
CA MET A 105 5.70 -20.20 0.16
C MET A 105 5.46 -18.91 0.98
N ALA A 106 5.12 -19.03 2.27
CA ALA A 106 4.85 -17.90 3.13
C ALA A 106 6.09 -17.02 3.32
N GLU A 107 7.28 -17.60 3.54
CA GLU A 107 8.54 -16.88 3.61
C GLU A 107 8.83 -16.10 2.32
N SER A 108 8.70 -16.76 1.16
CA SER A 108 8.92 -16.14 -0.14
C SER A 108 7.98 -14.95 -0.37
N ILE A 109 6.70 -15.09 -0.03
CA ILE A 109 5.70 -14.02 -0.17
C ILE A 109 6.00 -12.86 0.77
N VAL A 110 6.28 -13.11 2.05
CA VAL A 110 6.61 -12.06 3.03
C VAL A 110 7.87 -11.29 2.61
N MET A 111 8.92 -12.01 2.17
CA MET A 111 10.14 -11.39 1.66
C MET A 111 9.86 -10.50 0.45
N ASN A 112 9.07 -10.96 -0.50
CA ASN A 112 8.69 -10.17 -1.67
C ASN A 112 7.85 -8.96 -1.26
N ALA A 113 6.80 -9.16 -0.46
CA ALA A 113 5.86 -8.13 -0.04
C ALA A 113 6.53 -6.98 0.74
N LYS A 114 7.58 -7.26 1.52
CA LYS A 114 8.32 -6.21 2.26
C LYS A 114 9.54 -5.69 1.53
N CYS A 115 10.33 -6.59 0.90
CA CYS A 115 11.70 -6.25 0.52
C CYS A 115 11.89 -5.92 -0.96
N GLN A 116 10.94 -6.28 -1.83
CA GLN A 116 11.07 -6.04 -3.27
C GLN A 116 11.04 -4.53 -3.56
N ARG A 117 10.14 -3.79 -2.91
CA ARG A 117 10.02 -2.34 -3.05
C ARG A 117 9.26 -1.75 -1.85
N PRO A 118 9.95 -1.40 -0.75
CA PRO A 118 9.30 -1.07 0.52
C PRO A 118 8.45 0.21 0.49
N ALA A 119 8.71 1.13 -0.46
CA ALA A 119 8.01 2.41 -0.57
C ALA A 119 6.81 2.39 -1.54
N VAL A 120 6.31 1.21 -1.94
CA VAL A 120 5.05 1.13 -2.69
C VAL A 120 3.87 0.96 -1.75
N CYS A 121 2.71 1.50 -2.14
CA CYS A 121 1.52 1.54 -1.30
C CYS A 121 0.94 0.18 -0.89
N ASN A 122 1.33 -0.91 -1.55
CA ASN A 122 0.92 -2.28 -1.22
C ASN A 122 2.05 -3.11 -0.59
N ALA A 123 3.17 -2.49 -0.19
CA ALA A 123 4.19 -3.18 0.58
C ALA A 123 3.65 -3.58 1.96
N ALA A 124 4.08 -4.75 2.46
CA ALA A 124 3.65 -5.19 3.79
C ALA A 124 4.23 -4.28 4.87
N GLU A 125 3.37 -3.83 5.78
CA GLU A 125 3.77 -3.06 6.97
C GLU A 125 3.60 -3.87 8.25
N THR A 126 2.72 -4.88 8.23
CA THR A 126 2.49 -5.76 9.38
C THR A 126 2.41 -7.23 8.95
N LEU A 127 3.20 -8.06 9.63
CA LEU A 127 3.17 -9.51 9.57
C LEU A 127 2.43 -10.05 10.81
N LEU A 128 1.30 -10.70 10.59
CA LEU A 128 0.55 -11.43 11.62
C LEU A 128 0.86 -12.92 11.49
N VAL A 129 1.16 -13.59 12.59
CA VAL A 129 1.48 -15.01 12.60
C VAL A 129 0.59 -15.74 13.59
N ASP A 130 -0.06 -16.84 13.15
CA ASP A 130 -0.85 -17.68 14.05
C ASP A 130 0.04 -18.25 15.17
N ARG A 131 -0.40 -18.14 16.41
CA ARG A 131 0.33 -18.62 17.60
C ARG A 131 0.77 -20.08 17.50
N ALA A 132 -0.03 -20.94 16.87
CA ALA A 132 0.29 -22.35 16.73
C ALA A 132 1.57 -22.65 15.92
N ILE A 133 2.02 -21.70 15.12
CA ILE A 133 3.21 -21.82 14.24
C ILE A 133 4.29 -20.80 14.53
N ALA A 134 4.02 -19.83 15.41
CA ALA A 134 4.91 -18.68 15.63
C ALA A 134 6.34 -19.08 16.02
N ASP A 135 6.51 -20.05 16.93
CA ASP A 135 7.83 -20.51 17.39
C ASP A 135 8.69 -21.13 16.28
N ARG A 136 8.05 -21.65 15.22
CA ARG A 136 8.76 -22.28 14.09
C ARG A 136 8.92 -21.30 12.92
N PHE A 137 7.88 -20.56 12.58
CA PHE A 137 7.87 -19.72 11.41
C PHE A 137 8.63 -18.40 11.60
N LEU A 138 8.47 -17.74 12.76
CA LEU A 138 9.14 -16.44 13.00
C LEU A 138 10.67 -16.53 12.91
N PRO A 139 11.35 -17.51 13.52
CA PRO A 139 12.81 -17.61 13.37
C PRO A 139 13.25 -17.84 11.92
N GLN A 140 12.45 -18.54 11.12
CA GLN A 140 12.74 -18.79 9.71
C GLN A 140 12.64 -17.51 8.89
N VAL A 141 11.48 -16.86 8.88
CA VAL A 141 11.22 -15.67 8.06
C VAL A 141 12.06 -14.47 8.48
N VAL A 142 12.28 -14.27 9.79
CA VAL A 142 13.11 -13.16 10.30
C VAL A 142 14.57 -13.33 9.92
N ARG A 143 15.10 -14.56 9.85
CA ARG A 143 16.46 -14.80 9.34
C ARG A 143 16.62 -14.33 7.90
N SER A 144 15.63 -14.54 7.06
CA SER A 144 15.62 -14.06 5.68
C SER A 144 15.47 -12.54 5.60
N LEU A 145 14.53 -11.94 6.36
CA LEU A 145 14.34 -10.49 6.44
C LEU A 145 15.61 -9.76 6.95
N ALA A 146 16.36 -10.37 7.87
CA ALA A 146 17.62 -9.86 8.38
C ALA A 146 18.69 -9.69 7.30
N THR A 147 18.67 -10.50 6.24
CA THR A 147 19.60 -10.34 5.09
C THR A 147 19.41 -9.01 4.35
N LYS A 148 18.27 -8.38 4.54
CA LYS A 148 17.90 -7.06 3.99
C LYS A 148 17.92 -5.95 5.05
N ASN A 149 18.45 -6.24 6.25
CA ASN A 149 18.48 -5.32 7.39
C ASN A 149 17.10 -4.76 7.77
N VAL A 150 16.03 -5.54 7.62
CA VAL A 150 14.69 -5.10 8.02
C VAL A 150 14.62 -4.97 9.53
N GLU A 151 14.22 -3.80 10.03
CA GLU A 151 13.93 -3.57 11.45
C GLU A 151 12.61 -4.27 11.81
N MET A 152 12.60 -5.06 12.88
CA MET A 152 11.40 -5.70 13.40
C MET A 152 10.82 -4.88 14.55
N ARG A 153 9.54 -4.54 14.49
CA ARG A 153 8.77 -3.99 15.61
C ARG A 153 7.77 -5.04 16.05
N ALA A 154 8.03 -5.68 17.17
CA ALA A 154 7.37 -6.89 17.61
C ALA A 154 6.43 -6.65 18.79
N ASP A 155 5.26 -7.31 18.79
CA ASP A 155 4.43 -7.41 19.99
C ASP A 155 5.14 -8.23 21.07
N PRO A 156 4.70 -8.19 22.35
CA PRO A 156 5.38 -8.89 23.42
C PRO A 156 5.60 -10.39 23.18
N ALA A 157 4.64 -11.06 22.53
CA ALA A 157 4.76 -12.50 22.26
C ALA A 157 5.79 -12.80 21.16
N ALA A 158 5.76 -12.05 20.05
CA ALA A 158 6.77 -12.16 19.01
C ALA A 158 8.16 -11.75 19.53
N LEU A 159 8.24 -10.72 20.39
CA LEU A 159 9.49 -10.23 20.95
C LEU A 159 10.22 -11.30 21.77
N VAL A 160 9.49 -12.08 22.57
CA VAL A 160 10.06 -13.23 23.32
C VAL A 160 10.69 -14.23 22.36
N ILE A 161 9.99 -14.63 21.31
CA ILE A 161 10.49 -15.59 20.31
C ILE A 161 11.72 -15.03 19.61
N LEU A 162 11.66 -13.77 19.16
CA LEU A 162 12.75 -13.15 18.41
C LEU A 162 14.02 -12.98 19.26
N ARG A 163 13.90 -12.51 20.49
CA ARG A 163 15.07 -12.35 21.40
C ARG A 163 15.70 -13.69 21.76
N ALA A 164 14.90 -14.72 21.95
CA ALA A 164 15.41 -16.08 22.22
C ALA A 164 16.21 -16.65 21.04
N ASN A 165 15.77 -16.38 19.80
CA ASN A 165 16.42 -16.92 18.60
C ASN A 165 17.52 -16.03 18.00
N PHE A 166 17.53 -14.73 18.35
CA PHE A 166 18.49 -13.73 17.84
C PHE A 166 19.09 -12.88 18.97
N PRO A 167 19.75 -13.49 19.95
CA PRO A 167 20.28 -12.74 21.13
C PRO A 167 21.37 -11.72 20.78
N SER A 168 22.04 -11.91 19.63
CA SER A 168 23.10 -11.03 19.12
C SER A 168 22.75 -10.55 17.70
N ALA A 169 21.49 -10.16 17.48
CA ALA A 169 21.05 -9.70 16.15
C ALA A 169 21.86 -8.48 15.68
N SER A 170 22.30 -8.53 14.43
CA SER A 170 22.93 -7.39 13.74
C SER A 170 21.91 -6.39 13.18
N PHE A 171 20.63 -6.72 13.23
CA PHE A 171 19.50 -5.91 12.82
C PHE A 171 18.65 -5.50 14.02
N ALA A 172 17.86 -4.43 13.89
CA ALA A 172 17.07 -3.91 15.01
C ALA A 172 15.84 -4.76 15.30
N ILE A 173 15.68 -5.15 16.57
CA ILE A 173 14.45 -5.75 17.11
C ILE A 173 13.98 -4.83 18.25
N LYS A 174 12.82 -4.19 18.07
CA LYS A 174 12.21 -3.25 19.00
C LYS A 174 10.84 -3.73 19.42
N GLU A 175 10.37 -3.25 20.56
CA GLU A 175 8.98 -3.45 20.96
C GLU A 175 8.09 -2.51 20.14
N ALA A 176 6.98 -3.06 19.61
CA ALA A 176 5.99 -2.29 18.91
C ALA A 176 5.14 -1.47 19.88
N THR A 177 4.86 -0.25 19.50
CA THR A 177 3.90 0.64 20.19
C THR A 177 2.56 0.61 19.46
N GLU A 178 1.50 1.11 20.10
CA GLU A 178 0.18 1.21 19.47
C GLU A 178 0.20 1.99 18.14
N ARG A 179 1.03 3.04 18.09
CA ARG A 179 1.19 3.86 16.87
C ARG A 179 1.78 3.07 15.69
N ASP A 180 2.63 2.08 15.96
CA ASP A 180 3.30 1.30 14.92
C ASP A 180 2.28 0.54 14.07
N TRP A 181 1.19 0.04 14.67
CA TRP A 181 0.15 -0.70 13.94
C TRP A 181 -0.61 0.16 12.90
N PHE A 182 -0.63 1.48 13.06
CA PHE A 182 -1.25 2.43 12.12
C PHE A 182 -0.25 3.08 11.16
N THR A 183 1.03 2.65 11.19
CA THR A 183 2.10 3.34 10.47
C THR A 183 2.43 2.68 9.14
N GLU A 184 2.39 3.45 8.06
CA GLU A 184 3.03 3.14 6.79
C GLU A 184 4.46 3.68 6.84
N TYR A 185 5.45 2.77 6.89
CA TYR A 185 6.86 3.15 7.05
C TYR A 185 7.50 3.57 5.73
N ASN A 186 7.09 2.96 4.62
CA ASN A 186 7.74 3.14 3.31
C ASN A 186 9.24 2.80 3.34
N ASP A 187 9.68 1.94 4.24
CA ASP A 187 11.07 1.60 4.53
C ASP A 187 11.20 0.13 4.95
N TYR A 188 12.42 -0.33 5.14
CA TYR A 188 12.76 -1.66 5.66
C TYR A 188 12.45 -1.78 7.17
N ILE A 189 11.21 -1.53 7.53
CA ILE A 189 10.63 -1.69 8.88
C ILE A 189 9.38 -2.54 8.76
N LEU A 190 9.22 -3.56 9.59
CA LEU A 190 8.09 -4.47 9.59
C LEU A 190 7.57 -4.69 11.01
N ASN A 191 6.28 -4.47 11.22
CA ASN A 191 5.60 -4.89 12.43
C ASN A 191 5.40 -6.40 12.43
N VAL A 192 5.56 -7.03 13.59
CA VAL A 192 5.37 -8.48 13.77
C VAL A 192 4.49 -8.73 14.98
N ARG A 193 3.38 -9.42 14.78
CA ARG A 193 2.44 -9.75 15.85
C ARG A 193 2.03 -11.23 15.83
N VAL A 194 2.06 -11.86 17.00
CA VAL A 194 1.49 -13.20 17.20
C VAL A 194 0.02 -13.07 17.55
N VAL A 195 -0.85 -13.77 16.83
CA VAL A 195 -2.30 -13.68 16.99
C VAL A 195 -2.92 -15.04 17.30
N ASP A 196 -4.01 -15.05 18.09
CA ASP A 196 -4.73 -16.26 18.49
C ASP A 196 -5.71 -16.71 17.39
N GLY A 197 -5.17 -17.12 16.25
CA GLY A 197 -5.92 -17.64 15.12
C GLY A 197 -6.56 -16.57 14.23
N LEU A 198 -7.32 -17.06 13.24
CA LEU A 198 -7.90 -16.26 12.16
C LEU A 198 -8.81 -15.12 12.67
N GLY A 199 -9.63 -15.37 13.69
CA GLY A 199 -10.53 -14.33 14.22
C GLY A 199 -9.78 -13.12 14.80
N ALA A 200 -8.68 -13.37 15.52
CA ALA A 200 -7.84 -12.29 16.07
C ALA A 200 -7.07 -11.56 14.94
N ALA A 201 -6.65 -12.26 13.89
CA ALA A 201 -6.04 -11.66 12.72
C ALA A 201 -7.00 -10.71 12.00
N ILE A 202 -8.23 -11.16 11.73
CA ILE A 202 -9.28 -10.35 11.10
C ILE A 202 -9.59 -9.11 11.95
N ALA A 203 -9.76 -9.28 13.26
CA ALA A 203 -10.03 -8.17 14.17
C ALA A 203 -8.90 -7.12 14.16
N HIS A 204 -7.63 -7.58 14.13
CA HIS A 204 -6.48 -6.68 14.02
C HIS A 204 -6.49 -5.93 12.68
N ILE A 205 -6.67 -6.63 11.57
CA ILE A 205 -6.68 -6.03 10.23
C ILE A 205 -7.79 -4.99 10.13
N ASN A 206 -9.02 -5.33 10.47
CA ASN A 206 -10.15 -4.41 10.39
C ASN A 206 -10.00 -3.17 11.29
N HIS A 207 -9.16 -3.24 12.35
CA HIS A 207 -8.90 -2.12 13.23
C HIS A 207 -7.75 -1.21 12.74
N TYR A 208 -6.68 -1.80 12.20
CA TYR A 208 -5.44 -1.08 11.91
C TYR A 208 -5.16 -0.86 10.42
N SER A 209 -5.76 -1.67 9.54
CA SER A 209 -5.56 -1.56 8.10
C SER A 209 -6.08 -0.24 7.55
N SER A 210 -5.49 0.17 6.46
CA SER A 210 -5.97 1.28 5.64
C SER A 210 -6.98 0.84 4.57
N HIS A 211 -7.43 -0.42 4.59
CA HIS A 211 -8.32 -1.04 3.61
C HIS A 211 -7.75 -1.01 2.18
N HIS A 212 -6.42 -1.12 2.07
CA HIS A 212 -5.73 -1.08 0.78
C HIS A 212 -5.40 -2.48 0.26
N THR A 213 -4.60 -3.23 1.03
CA THR A 213 -4.14 -4.58 0.61
C THR A 213 -3.86 -5.42 1.84
N ASP A 214 -4.64 -6.47 2.03
CA ASP A 214 -4.46 -7.43 3.12
C ASP A 214 -4.50 -8.84 2.56
N ALA A 215 -3.65 -9.74 3.06
CA ALA A 215 -3.50 -11.09 2.53
C ALA A 215 -3.48 -12.15 3.64
N ILE A 216 -4.06 -13.31 3.34
CA ILE A 216 -3.91 -14.53 4.13
C ILE A 216 -3.08 -15.57 3.38
N LEU A 217 -2.14 -16.20 4.05
CA LEU A 217 -1.36 -17.31 3.54
C LEU A 217 -1.82 -18.60 4.24
N THR A 218 -2.54 -19.46 3.52
CA THR A 218 -3.13 -20.66 4.08
C THR A 218 -3.42 -21.71 3.00
N LEU A 219 -3.34 -22.99 3.35
CA LEU A 219 -3.86 -24.11 2.56
C LEU A 219 -5.28 -24.52 2.98
N ASN A 220 -5.84 -23.87 4.01
CA ASN A 220 -7.21 -24.11 4.48
C ASN A 220 -8.20 -23.23 3.71
N HIS A 221 -8.95 -23.85 2.80
CA HIS A 221 -9.94 -23.14 1.99
C HIS A 221 -11.03 -22.44 2.83
N VAL A 222 -11.46 -23.03 3.94
CA VAL A 222 -12.47 -22.44 4.83
C VAL A 222 -11.94 -21.14 5.45
N HIS A 223 -10.68 -21.16 5.92
CA HIS A 223 -10.02 -19.96 6.46
C HIS A 223 -9.86 -18.87 5.38
N ALA A 224 -9.44 -19.25 4.17
CA ALA A 224 -9.32 -18.31 3.05
C ALA A 224 -10.66 -17.64 2.72
N GLN A 225 -11.74 -18.44 2.60
CA GLN A 225 -13.09 -17.91 2.31
C GLN A 225 -13.65 -17.04 3.45
N ARG A 226 -13.34 -17.37 4.69
CA ARG A 226 -13.74 -16.57 5.83
C ARG A 226 -12.99 -15.22 5.86
N PHE A 227 -11.68 -15.25 5.62
CA PHE A 227 -10.85 -14.02 5.51
C PHE A 227 -11.40 -13.08 4.45
N LEU A 228 -11.65 -13.58 3.22
CA LEU A 228 -12.18 -12.79 2.11
C LEU A 228 -13.56 -12.17 2.35
N ARG A 229 -14.34 -12.72 3.29
CA ARG A 229 -15.68 -12.21 3.63
C ARG A 229 -15.68 -11.24 4.81
N GLU A 230 -14.74 -11.39 5.75
CA GLU A 230 -14.76 -10.69 7.03
C GLU A 230 -13.71 -9.57 7.13
N VAL A 231 -12.71 -9.55 6.24
CA VAL A 231 -11.78 -8.41 6.11
C VAL A 231 -12.41 -7.38 5.20
N ASP A 232 -12.43 -6.12 5.68
CA ASP A 232 -12.97 -4.97 4.95
C ASP A 232 -11.96 -4.43 3.91
#